data_3d5856afd7b53caa6468d894664b01a6
#
_entry.id   3d5856afd7b53caa6468d894664b01a6
#
_cell.length_a   1.000
_cell.length_b   1.000
_cell.length_c   1.000
_cell.angle_alpha   90.00
_cell.angle_beta   90.00
_cell.angle_gamma   90.00
#
_symmetry.space_group_name_H-M   'P 1'
#
loop_
_entity.id
_entity.type
_entity.pdbx_description
1 polymer ?
#
loop_
_entity_poly.entity_id
_entity_poly.type
_entity_poly.pdbx_seq_one_letter_code
_entity_poly.pdbx_strand_id
1 'polypeptide(L)'
;MGHRLEVTTPSDREIAMTRVFDAPRDLVFDCWTIPALLKRWMTGPDGWSFAVCNIDLRVDGQYRFVWRHEDGRDMGMTGTYREIVRPERIVSVELFDMDWTDGEARSTLVLTEKDGRTISVNTVLYSSREARNGAIAIGMAKGVEAGYDRLDGVLAEQVAAS
;
A
#
# COMPACT_ATOMS: atom_id res chain seq x y z
N MET A 1 -2.98 20.88 -1.93
CA MET A 1 -4.17 20.06 -1.78
C MET A 1 -3.99 18.72 -2.47
N GLY A 2 -4.29 17.63 -1.77
CA GLY A 2 -4.16 16.29 -2.31
C GLY A 2 -5.24 15.96 -3.35
N HIS A 3 -4.96 14.96 -4.14
CA HIS A 3 -5.90 14.40 -5.09
C HIS A 3 -6.83 13.41 -4.38
N ARG A 4 -7.88 12.98 -5.05
CA ARG A 4 -8.84 12.04 -4.48
C ARG A 4 -8.48 10.60 -4.85
N LEU A 5 -8.80 9.68 -3.95
CA LEU A 5 -8.72 8.26 -4.25
C LEU A 5 -9.92 7.84 -5.08
N GLU A 6 -9.65 7.19 -6.22
CA GLU A 6 -10.68 6.55 -7.03
C GLU A 6 -10.64 5.05 -6.80
N VAL A 7 -11.79 4.47 -6.51
CA VAL A 7 -11.91 3.03 -6.25
C VAL A 7 -12.82 2.42 -7.30
N THR A 8 -12.33 1.37 -7.95
CA THR A 8 -13.10 0.61 -8.94
C THR A 8 -12.99 -0.88 -8.64
N THR A 9 -13.88 -1.65 -9.23
CA THR A 9 -13.91 -3.11 -9.08
C THR A 9 -13.81 -3.75 -10.48
N PRO A 10 -12.57 -3.90 -11.02
CA PRO A 10 -12.37 -4.39 -12.39
C PRO A 10 -12.90 -5.81 -12.64
N SER A 11 -13.00 -6.62 -11.58
CA SER A 11 -13.57 -7.97 -11.64
C SER A 11 -14.25 -8.30 -10.32
N ASP A 12 -14.86 -9.48 -10.25
CA ASP A 12 -15.55 -9.97 -9.04
C ASP A 12 -14.62 -10.12 -7.84
N ARG A 13 -13.31 -10.26 -8.08
CA ARG A 13 -12.31 -10.52 -7.04
C ARG A 13 -11.33 -9.38 -6.86
N GLU A 14 -11.46 -8.28 -7.60
CA GLU A 14 -10.48 -7.20 -7.59
C GLU A 14 -11.04 -5.90 -7.06
N ILE A 15 -10.15 -5.14 -6.40
CA ILE A 15 -10.35 -3.74 -6.06
C ILE A 15 -9.15 -2.99 -6.66
N ALA A 16 -9.41 -1.95 -7.44
CA ALA A 16 -8.36 -1.08 -7.95
C ALA A 16 -8.49 0.30 -7.33
N MET A 17 -7.37 0.82 -6.84
CA MET A 17 -7.30 2.12 -6.18
C MET A 17 -6.32 3.00 -6.94
N THR A 18 -6.82 4.12 -7.44
CA THR A 18 -6.06 5.06 -8.26
C THR A 18 -5.90 6.37 -7.52
N ARG A 19 -4.67 6.88 -7.46
CA ARG A 19 -4.37 8.16 -6.83
C ARG A 19 -3.25 8.85 -7.59
N VAL A 20 -3.37 10.17 -7.77
CA VAL A 20 -2.30 11.01 -8.31
C VAL A 20 -1.49 11.60 -7.17
N PHE A 21 -0.17 11.54 -7.27
CA PHE A 21 0.76 12.16 -6.34
C PHE A 21 1.61 13.23 -7.05
N ASP A 22 1.81 14.37 -6.41
CA ASP A 22 2.56 15.50 -6.97
C ASP A 22 4.06 15.32 -6.73
N ALA A 23 4.62 14.23 -7.23
CA ALA A 23 6.03 13.87 -7.10
C ALA A 23 6.43 12.92 -8.22
N PRO A 24 7.71 12.88 -8.62
CA PRO A 24 8.20 11.91 -9.60
C PRO A 24 8.09 10.48 -9.04
N ARG A 25 7.91 9.53 -9.93
CA ARG A 25 7.68 8.13 -9.52
C ARG A 25 8.85 7.48 -8.78
N ASP A 26 10.07 7.95 -8.98
CA ASP A 26 11.22 7.48 -8.21
C ASP A 26 11.02 7.71 -6.71
N LEU A 27 10.53 8.89 -6.34
CA LEU A 27 10.26 9.23 -4.93
C LEU A 27 9.07 8.45 -4.40
N VAL A 28 8.04 8.27 -5.22
CA VAL A 28 6.86 7.48 -4.84
C VAL A 28 7.27 6.01 -4.61
N PHE A 29 8.07 5.46 -5.51
CA PHE A 29 8.60 4.11 -5.36
C PHE A 29 9.41 3.96 -4.06
N ASP A 30 10.28 4.93 -3.76
CA ASP A 30 11.06 4.93 -2.52
C ASP A 30 10.16 4.90 -1.28
N CYS A 31 9.07 5.65 -1.29
CA CYS A 31 8.13 5.67 -0.17
C CYS A 31 7.43 4.33 0.06
N TRP A 32 7.32 3.49 -0.97
CA TRP A 32 6.77 2.14 -0.85
C TRP A 32 7.80 1.08 -0.45
N THR A 33 9.09 1.37 -0.59
CA THR A 33 10.12 0.33 -0.50
C THR A 33 11.19 0.59 0.56
N ILE A 34 11.34 1.83 1.03
CA ILE A 34 12.28 2.18 2.09
C ILE A 34 11.54 2.23 3.42
N PRO A 35 11.87 1.34 4.38
CA PRO A 35 11.14 1.26 5.65
C PRO A 35 11.00 2.60 6.37
N ALA A 36 12.07 3.40 6.42
CA ALA A 36 12.05 4.70 7.09
C ALA A 36 11.01 5.65 6.49
N LEU A 37 10.74 5.56 5.19
CA LEU A 37 9.73 6.36 4.51
C LEU A 37 8.35 5.74 4.62
N LEU A 38 8.25 4.43 4.41
CA LEU A 38 6.96 3.72 4.45
C LEU A 38 6.30 3.83 5.81
N LYS A 39 7.07 3.77 6.89
CA LYS A 39 6.54 3.90 8.26
C LYS A 39 5.87 5.25 8.53
N ARG A 40 6.16 6.26 7.74
CA ARG A 40 5.63 7.60 7.95
C ARG A 40 4.23 7.78 7.40
N TRP A 41 3.77 6.91 6.51
CA TRP A 41 2.45 7.08 5.90
C TRP A 41 1.53 5.85 6.01
N MET A 42 2.08 4.64 6.00
CA MET A 42 1.27 3.40 6.07
C MET A 42 1.03 2.99 7.53
N THR A 43 0.60 3.93 8.36
CA THR A 43 0.51 3.72 9.82
C THR A 43 -0.81 3.10 10.28
N GLY A 44 -1.78 2.95 9.38
CA GLY A 44 -3.11 2.50 9.75
C GLY A 44 -3.99 3.60 10.34
N PRO A 45 -5.17 3.27 10.85
CA PRO A 45 -6.06 4.23 11.51
C PRO A 45 -5.44 4.85 12.77
N ASP A 46 -6.09 5.87 13.31
CA ASP A 46 -5.65 6.49 14.56
C ASP A 46 -5.52 5.46 15.68
N GLY A 47 -4.48 5.60 16.48
CA GLY A 47 -4.17 4.67 17.57
C GLY A 47 -3.25 3.52 17.17
N TRP A 48 -2.97 3.35 15.89
CA TRP A 48 -2.06 2.33 15.38
C TRP A 48 -0.72 2.94 14.98
N SER A 49 0.34 2.18 15.18
CA SER A 49 1.70 2.53 14.77
C SER A 49 2.44 1.27 14.36
N PHE A 50 3.54 1.41 13.62
CA PHE A 50 4.37 0.28 13.26
C PHE A 50 5.15 -0.24 14.47
N ALA A 51 5.03 -1.53 14.74
CA ALA A 51 5.90 -2.25 15.68
C ALA A 51 7.04 -2.94 14.92
N VAL A 52 6.78 -3.44 13.68
CA VAL A 52 7.79 -4.07 12.83
C VAL A 52 7.57 -3.60 11.40
N CYS A 53 8.65 -3.20 10.73
CA CYS A 53 8.63 -2.85 9.31
C CYS A 53 9.96 -3.31 8.70
N ASN A 54 9.99 -4.52 8.18
CA ASN A 54 11.17 -5.12 7.55
C ASN A 54 10.88 -5.37 6.09
N ILE A 55 11.81 -5.02 5.22
CA ILE A 55 11.66 -5.18 3.77
C ILE A 55 12.95 -5.78 3.21
N ASP A 56 12.81 -6.91 2.51
CA ASP A 56 13.87 -7.52 1.70
C ASP A 56 13.48 -7.31 0.23
N LEU A 57 13.93 -6.21 -0.36
CA LEU A 57 13.47 -5.75 -1.67
C LEU A 57 14.17 -6.50 -2.80
N ARG A 58 13.71 -7.71 -3.07
CA ARG A 58 14.14 -8.54 -4.18
C ARG A 58 13.03 -9.53 -4.54
N VAL A 59 13.06 -10.06 -5.73
CA VAL A 59 12.10 -11.11 -6.14
C VAL A 59 12.26 -12.30 -5.20
N ASP A 60 11.14 -12.82 -4.71
CA ASP A 60 11.03 -13.85 -3.67
C ASP A 60 11.49 -13.40 -2.29
N GLY A 61 11.95 -12.16 -2.12
CA GLY A 61 12.17 -11.55 -0.82
C GLY A 61 10.83 -11.25 -0.14
N GLN A 62 10.86 -11.12 1.17
CA GLN A 62 9.66 -10.89 1.95
C GLN A 62 9.70 -9.54 2.62
N TYR A 63 8.52 -8.98 2.88
CA TYR A 63 8.36 -7.89 3.80
C TYR A 63 7.45 -8.31 4.94
N ARG A 64 7.75 -7.79 6.14
CA ARG A 64 6.97 -8.10 7.34
C ARG A 64 6.55 -6.79 7.97
N PHE A 65 5.24 -6.59 8.10
CA PHE A 65 4.64 -5.44 8.76
C PHE A 65 3.85 -5.92 9.97
N VAL A 66 4.11 -5.30 11.12
CA VAL A 66 3.28 -5.48 12.30
C VAL A 66 2.89 -4.09 12.78
N TRP A 67 1.59 -3.86 12.85
CA TRP A 67 1.03 -2.64 13.43
C TRP A 67 0.54 -2.95 14.83
N ARG A 68 0.77 -2.02 15.73
CA ARG A 68 0.33 -2.15 17.13
C ARG A 68 -0.61 -1.02 17.48
N HIS A 69 -1.76 -1.38 18.06
CA HIS A 69 -2.69 -0.41 18.62
C HIS A 69 -2.23 0.01 20.00
N GLU A 70 -2.57 1.22 20.42
CA GLU A 70 -2.20 1.74 21.75
C GLU A 70 -2.75 0.90 22.91
N ASP A 71 -3.79 0.07 22.65
CA ASP A 71 -4.32 -0.90 23.62
C ASP A 71 -3.52 -2.20 23.70
N GLY A 72 -2.46 -2.35 22.89
CA GLY A 72 -1.58 -3.51 22.89
C GLY A 72 -1.92 -4.59 21.86
N ARG A 73 -3.01 -4.45 21.09
CA ARG A 73 -3.33 -5.41 20.02
C ARG A 73 -2.35 -5.25 18.87
N ASP A 74 -1.96 -6.36 18.26
CA ASP A 74 -1.10 -6.38 17.08
C ASP A 74 -1.87 -6.90 15.88
N MET A 75 -1.55 -6.35 14.70
CA MET A 75 -2.00 -6.87 13.42
C MET A 75 -0.78 -7.03 12.53
N GLY A 76 -0.52 -8.26 12.07
CA GLY A 76 0.64 -8.58 11.25
C GLY A 76 0.26 -9.01 9.85
N MET A 77 1.17 -8.72 8.91
CA MET A 77 1.04 -9.12 7.52
C MET A 77 2.40 -9.46 6.96
N THR A 78 2.49 -10.53 6.20
CA THR A 78 3.68 -10.92 5.45
C THR A 78 3.40 -10.82 3.96
N GLY A 79 4.27 -10.16 3.23
CA GLY A 79 4.23 -10.10 1.78
C GLY A 79 5.44 -10.79 1.17
N THR A 80 5.28 -11.33 -0.03
CA THR A 80 6.38 -11.89 -0.82
C THR A 80 6.37 -11.19 -2.17
N TYR A 81 7.51 -10.61 -2.55
CA TYR A 81 7.64 -9.95 -3.85
C TYR A 81 7.69 -10.98 -4.97
N ARG A 82 6.87 -10.76 -6.00
CA ARG A 82 6.87 -11.61 -7.20
C ARG A 82 7.49 -10.91 -8.39
N GLU A 83 7.39 -9.59 -8.46
CA GLU A 83 7.95 -8.80 -9.54
C GLU A 83 8.33 -7.44 -9.01
N ILE A 84 9.49 -6.94 -9.38
CA ILE A 84 9.97 -5.60 -9.04
C ILE A 84 10.59 -5.01 -10.29
N VAL A 85 9.97 -3.96 -10.82
CA VAL A 85 10.51 -3.18 -11.95
C VAL A 85 10.56 -1.72 -11.50
N ARG A 86 11.72 -1.31 -11.03
CA ARG A 86 11.92 0.06 -10.53
C ARG A 86 11.93 1.04 -11.69
N PRO A 87 11.24 2.19 -11.60
CA PRO A 87 10.30 2.64 -10.55
C PRO A 87 8.82 2.44 -10.97
N GLU A 88 8.52 1.44 -11.75
CA GLU A 88 7.24 1.29 -12.46
C GLU A 88 6.25 0.34 -11.79
N ARG A 89 6.76 -0.76 -11.20
CA ARG A 89 5.86 -1.87 -10.90
C ARG A 89 6.36 -2.72 -9.74
N ILE A 90 5.44 -3.05 -8.84
CA ILE A 90 5.67 -4.03 -7.77
C ILE A 90 4.48 -4.99 -7.75
N VAL A 91 4.75 -6.27 -7.84
CA VAL A 91 3.75 -7.32 -7.63
C VAL A 91 4.16 -8.11 -6.40
N SER A 92 3.23 -8.26 -5.47
CA SER A 92 3.47 -9.03 -4.25
C SER A 92 2.24 -9.84 -3.87
N VAL A 93 2.46 -10.90 -3.09
CA VAL A 93 1.39 -11.71 -2.52
C VAL A 93 1.40 -11.49 -1.02
N GLU A 94 0.24 -11.14 -0.45
CA GLU A 94 0.12 -10.74 0.94
C GLU A 94 -0.76 -11.70 1.71
N LEU A 95 -0.36 -12.00 2.95
CA LEU A 95 -1.13 -12.83 3.86
C LEU A 95 -1.12 -12.18 5.25
N PHE A 96 -2.30 -11.89 5.78
CA PHE A 96 -2.45 -11.40 7.14
C PHE A 96 -2.36 -12.56 8.14
N ASP A 97 -1.79 -12.31 9.32
CA ASP A 97 -1.70 -13.32 10.39
C ASP A 97 -3.10 -13.78 10.83
N MET A 98 -4.04 -12.84 10.93
CA MET A 98 -5.45 -13.15 11.07
C MET A 98 -6.04 -13.17 9.65
N ASP A 99 -6.38 -14.35 9.18
CA ASP A 99 -6.75 -14.60 7.78
C ASP A 99 -8.13 -14.01 7.42
N TRP A 100 -8.27 -12.69 7.59
CA TRP A 100 -9.54 -12.00 7.30
C TRP A 100 -9.82 -11.88 5.80
N THR A 101 -8.81 -12.09 4.96
CA THR A 101 -8.97 -12.07 3.50
C THR A 101 -9.22 -13.45 2.90
N ASP A 102 -9.37 -14.47 3.74
CA ASP A 102 -9.58 -15.85 3.32
C ASP A 102 -8.52 -16.32 2.33
N GLY A 103 -7.27 -16.24 2.74
CA GLY A 103 -6.12 -16.62 1.95
C GLY A 103 -5.32 -15.43 1.44
N GLU A 104 -4.41 -15.72 0.53
CA GLU A 104 -3.51 -14.73 -0.03
C GLU A 104 -4.24 -13.74 -0.94
N ALA A 105 -3.80 -12.49 -0.91
CA ALA A 105 -4.21 -11.47 -1.86
C ALA A 105 -3.01 -11.03 -2.69
N ARG A 106 -3.21 -10.84 -3.99
CA ARG A 106 -2.14 -10.34 -4.87
C ARG A 106 -2.28 -8.84 -5.04
N SER A 107 -1.25 -8.11 -4.65
CA SER A 107 -1.18 -6.66 -4.81
C SER A 107 -0.30 -6.32 -6.01
N THR A 108 -0.83 -5.52 -6.93
CA THR A 108 -0.09 -5.02 -8.08
C THR A 108 -0.11 -3.51 -8.04
N LEU A 109 1.06 -2.91 -7.83
CA LEU A 109 1.24 -1.47 -7.84
C LEU A 109 1.90 -1.07 -9.16
N VAL A 110 1.26 -0.17 -9.90
CA VAL A 110 1.80 0.40 -11.14
C VAL A 110 1.92 1.91 -10.96
N LEU A 111 3.10 2.44 -11.23
CA LEU A 111 3.41 3.86 -11.14
C LEU A 111 3.72 4.39 -12.53
N THR A 112 2.92 5.32 -13.01
CA THR A 112 3.10 5.99 -14.30
C THR A 112 3.38 7.46 -14.06
N GLU A 113 4.43 7.99 -14.66
CA GLU A 113 4.78 9.40 -14.50
C GLU A 113 4.37 10.22 -15.70
N LYS A 114 3.81 11.39 -15.43
CA LYS A 114 3.46 12.37 -16.46
C LYS A 114 3.60 13.78 -15.87
N ASP A 115 4.40 14.62 -16.50
CA ASP A 115 4.58 16.02 -16.11
C ASP A 115 5.02 16.19 -14.65
N GLY A 116 5.91 15.31 -14.18
CA GLY A 116 6.45 15.35 -12.82
C GLY A 116 5.49 14.84 -11.74
N ARG A 117 4.35 14.30 -12.13
CA ARG A 117 3.36 13.68 -11.26
C ARG A 117 3.30 12.18 -11.49
N THR A 118 2.94 11.46 -10.45
CA THR A 118 2.80 10.00 -10.53
C THR A 118 1.33 9.61 -10.41
N ILE A 119 0.86 8.79 -11.35
CA ILE A 119 -0.43 8.12 -11.23
C ILE A 119 -0.14 6.74 -10.66
N SER A 120 -0.63 6.48 -9.45
CA SER A 120 -0.50 5.17 -8.82
C SER A 120 -1.79 4.39 -9.01
N VAL A 121 -1.68 3.14 -9.45
CA VAL A 121 -2.81 2.21 -9.48
C VAL A 121 -2.39 0.98 -8.69
N ASN A 122 -3.08 0.73 -7.59
CA ASN A 122 -2.88 -0.48 -6.80
C ASN A 122 -4.10 -1.37 -6.96
N THR A 123 -3.90 -2.52 -7.57
CA THR A 123 -4.97 -3.51 -7.78
C THR A 123 -4.74 -4.68 -6.83
N VAL A 124 -5.75 -5.00 -6.04
CA VAL A 124 -5.69 -6.14 -5.12
C VAL A 124 -6.65 -7.21 -5.63
N LEU A 125 -6.10 -8.40 -5.89
CA LEU A 125 -6.86 -9.58 -6.32
C LEU A 125 -7.02 -10.50 -5.12
N TYR A 126 -8.26 -10.71 -4.70
CA TYR A 126 -8.60 -11.58 -3.58
C TYR A 126 -8.87 -13.01 -4.03
N SER A 127 -8.87 -13.95 -3.09
CA SER A 127 -9.11 -15.37 -3.36
C SER A 127 -10.54 -15.67 -3.83
N SER A 128 -11.49 -14.81 -3.47
CA SER A 128 -12.90 -15.00 -3.79
C SER A 128 -13.63 -13.66 -3.86
N ARG A 129 -14.83 -13.69 -4.41
CA ARG A 129 -15.74 -12.54 -4.40
C ARG A 129 -16.09 -12.15 -2.96
N GLU A 130 -16.32 -13.14 -2.11
CA GLU A 130 -16.68 -12.92 -0.70
C GLU A 130 -15.56 -12.22 0.05
N ALA A 131 -14.31 -12.63 -0.18
CA ALA A 131 -13.15 -11.98 0.42
C ALA A 131 -13.04 -10.52 -0.05
N ARG A 132 -13.21 -10.26 -1.35
CA ARG A 132 -13.22 -8.92 -1.92
C ARG A 132 -14.32 -8.06 -1.30
N ASN A 133 -15.53 -8.59 -1.20
CA ASN A 133 -16.66 -7.87 -0.62
C ASN A 133 -16.45 -7.60 0.87
N GLY A 134 -15.83 -8.55 1.59
CA GLY A 134 -15.46 -8.36 2.99
C GLY A 134 -14.49 -7.20 3.19
N ALA A 135 -13.49 -7.07 2.32
CA ALA A 135 -12.53 -5.97 2.35
C ALA A 135 -13.23 -4.61 2.13
N ILE A 136 -14.17 -4.55 1.18
CA ILE A 136 -14.97 -3.34 0.97
C ILE A 136 -15.79 -3.01 2.21
N ALA A 137 -16.42 -4.00 2.80
CA ALA A 137 -17.32 -3.81 3.95
C ALA A 137 -16.61 -3.28 5.19
N ILE A 138 -15.35 -3.67 5.43
CA ILE A 138 -14.57 -3.15 6.56
C ILE A 138 -14.00 -1.75 6.33
N GLY A 139 -14.22 -1.17 5.14
CA GLY A 139 -13.79 0.19 4.85
C GLY A 139 -12.31 0.33 4.51
N MET A 140 -11.70 -0.67 3.87
CA MET A 140 -10.28 -0.64 3.54
C MET A 140 -9.89 0.57 2.67
N ALA A 141 -10.79 1.02 1.79
CA ALA A 141 -10.54 2.17 0.93
C ALA A 141 -10.35 3.46 1.74
N LYS A 142 -11.11 3.66 2.83
CA LYS A 142 -10.93 4.80 3.73
C LYS A 142 -9.57 4.79 4.40
N GLY A 143 -9.13 3.63 4.84
CA GLY A 143 -7.81 3.46 5.45
C GLY A 143 -6.70 3.77 4.46
N VAL A 144 -6.82 3.30 3.22
CA VAL A 144 -5.86 3.59 2.14
C VAL A 144 -5.84 5.08 1.83
N GLU A 145 -7.00 5.72 1.72
CA GLU A 145 -7.07 7.15 1.43
C GLU A 145 -6.39 7.98 2.53
N ALA A 146 -6.65 7.67 3.79
CA ALA A 146 -6.00 8.34 4.91
C ALA A 146 -4.48 8.17 4.87
N GLY A 147 -3.99 6.97 4.54
CA GLY A 147 -2.57 6.71 4.36
C GLY A 147 -1.99 7.52 3.21
N TYR A 148 -2.66 7.58 2.08
CA TYR A 148 -2.21 8.35 0.92
C TYR A 148 -2.22 9.86 1.19
N ASP A 149 -3.13 10.36 2.02
CA ASP A 149 -3.11 11.76 2.44
C ASP A 149 -1.84 12.06 3.26
N ARG A 150 -1.43 11.14 4.13
CA ARG A 150 -0.15 11.25 4.84
C ARG A 150 1.04 11.17 3.88
N LEU A 151 0.94 10.30 2.88
CA LEU A 151 1.99 10.15 1.85
C LEU A 151 2.18 11.45 1.06
N ASP A 152 1.13 12.21 0.78
CA ASP A 152 1.24 13.53 0.16
C ASP A 152 2.22 14.42 0.94
N GLY A 153 2.12 14.44 2.26
CA GLY A 153 3.01 15.23 3.13
C GLY A 153 4.45 14.73 3.09
N VAL A 154 4.64 13.41 3.13
CA VAL A 154 5.99 12.81 3.04
C VAL A 154 6.63 13.15 1.70
N LEU A 155 5.89 13.02 0.60
CA LEU A 155 6.38 13.34 -0.73
C LEU A 155 6.73 14.82 -0.88
N ALA A 156 5.93 15.72 -0.33
CA ALA A 156 6.23 17.15 -0.36
C ALA A 156 7.57 17.45 0.32
N GLU A 157 7.88 16.80 1.44
CA GLU A 157 9.17 16.92 2.11
C GLU A 157 10.31 16.36 1.27
N GLN A 158 10.12 15.20 0.63
CA GLN A 158 11.13 14.58 -0.22
C GLN A 158 11.42 15.43 -1.46
N VAL A 159 10.42 16.02 -2.09
CA VAL A 159 10.58 16.92 -3.22
C VAL A 159 11.37 18.17 -2.79
N ALA A 160 11.05 18.75 -1.64
CA ALA A 160 11.75 19.93 -1.13
C ALA A 160 13.21 19.64 -0.77
N ALA A 161 13.54 18.40 -0.40
CA ALA A 161 14.88 17.98 -0.02
C ALA A 161 15.77 17.57 -1.22
N SER A 162 15.17 17.36 -2.40
CA SER A 162 15.89 16.88 -3.59
C SER A 162 16.49 18.00 -4.44
#